data_6d48c65153371d734a12bf680173a3c8
#
_entry.id   6d48c65153371d734a12bf680173a3c8
#
_cell.length_a   1.000
_cell.length_b   1.000
_cell.length_c   1.000
_cell.angle_alpha   90.00
_cell.angle_beta   90.00
_cell.angle_gamma   90.00
#
_symmetry.space_group_name_H-M   'P 1'
#
loop_
_entity.id
_entity.type
_entity.pdbx_description
1 polymer ?
#
loop_
_entity_poly.entity_id
_entity_poly.type
_entity_poly.pdbx_seq_one_letter_code
_entity_poly.pdbx_strand_id
1 'polypeptide(L)'
;MRRNTFLLLSSIFLLSLPSICIAQQNQKLEYGILIDTTGSMRSQFGIVSVLAKAIVHQVHDHGPVSIFSFDSEGVGRGSRAVPTARIERTQDEDLLNRTIDGLYVQGGQTTLLDAIEFMDKRLRAQAGATDRIIILITDGEDRVSTEKQADLVRKLKDDNVSVYAIGLVRELEGGKRSKAIKLLTSLTKETGGRVVFPKGDRVEIQAVLSELSLPIQ
;
A
#
# COMPACT_ATOMS: atom_id res chain seq x y z
N MET A 1 5.99 -87.50 24.84
CA MET A 1 6.69 -86.38 24.18
C MET A 1 5.68 -85.40 23.61
N ARG A 2 5.45 -84.32 24.30
CA ARG A 2 4.48 -83.22 23.86
C ARG A 2 5.32 -82.05 23.41
N ARG A 3 5.18 -81.64 22.14
CA ARG A 3 5.83 -80.48 21.57
C ARG A 3 4.87 -79.28 21.75
N ASN A 4 5.27 -78.33 22.57
CA ASN A 4 4.59 -77.02 22.70
C ASN A 4 5.07 -76.12 21.56
N THR A 5 4.11 -75.68 20.73
CA THR A 5 4.34 -74.69 19.69
C THR A 5 3.89 -73.35 20.26
N PHE A 6 4.85 -72.45 20.51
CA PHE A 6 4.60 -71.08 20.90
C PHE A 6 4.27 -70.25 19.64
N LEU A 7 3.05 -69.74 19.54
CA LEU A 7 2.64 -68.72 18.54
C LEU A 7 2.96 -67.34 19.12
N LEU A 8 3.95 -66.67 18.49
CA LEU A 8 4.25 -65.24 18.71
C LEU A 8 3.27 -64.42 17.89
N LEU A 9 2.30 -63.75 18.57
CA LEU A 9 1.47 -62.72 17.99
C LEU A 9 2.29 -61.42 17.97
N SER A 10 2.73 -60.99 16.78
CA SER A 10 3.31 -59.70 16.53
C SER A 10 2.20 -58.65 16.37
N SER A 11 1.96 -57.83 17.38
CA SER A 11 1.05 -56.68 17.32
C SER A 11 1.72 -55.52 16.57
N ILE A 12 1.32 -55.31 15.33
CA ILE A 12 1.70 -54.12 14.57
C ILE A 12 0.87 -52.95 15.08
N PHE A 13 1.50 -52.09 15.87
CA PHE A 13 0.91 -50.83 16.33
C PHE A 13 1.07 -49.80 15.21
N LEU A 14 0.01 -49.59 14.41
CA LEU A 14 -0.05 -48.54 13.42
C LEU A 14 -0.15 -47.16 14.16
N LEU A 15 0.95 -46.46 14.24
CA LEU A 15 0.97 -45.05 14.66
C LEU A 15 0.30 -44.21 13.55
N SER A 16 -0.96 -43.87 13.75
CA SER A 16 -1.63 -42.82 12.97
C SER A 16 -1.05 -41.48 13.35
N LEU A 17 -0.14 -40.95 12.53
CA LEU A 17 0.30 -39.55 12.64
C LEU A 17 -0.91 -38.63 12.31
N PRO A 18 -1.26 -37.70 13.18
CA PRO A 18 -2.26 -36.72 12.82
C PRO A 18 -1.72 -35.90 11.64
N SER A 19 -2.43 -35.95 10.51
CA SER A 19 -2.20 -35.02 9.41
C SER A 19 -2.45 -33.61 9.94
N ILE A 20 -1.39 -32.88 10.24
CA ILE A 20 -1.45 -31.45 10.51
C ILE A 20 -1.86 -30.83 9.17
N CYS A 21 -3.17 -30.63 8.99
CA CYS A 21 -3.71 -29.78 7.95
C CYS A 21 -3.27 -28.34 8.32
N ILE A 22 -2.12 -27.93 7.79
CA ILE A 22 -1.76 -26.51 7.81
C ILE A 22 -2.80 -25.87 6.90
N ALA A 23 -3.86 -25.35 7.52
CA ALA A 23 -4.77 -24.45 6.85
C ALA A 23 -3.89 -23.30 6.36
N GLN A 24 -3.65 -23.26 5.05
CA GLN A 24 -3.07 -22.10 4.37
C GLN A 24 -4.05 -20.97 4.68
N GLN A 25 -3.74 -20.18 5.70
CA GLN A 25 -4.48 -18.95 5.99
C GLN A 25 -4.32 -18.11 4.74
N ASN A 26 -5.38 -18.02 3.93
CA ASN A 26 -5.46 -17.07 2.84
C ASN A 26 -5.24 -15.68 3.47
N GLN A 27 -4.02 -15.19 3.37
CA GLN A 27 -3.67 -13.85 3.81
C GLN A 27 -4.53 -12.91 2.97
N LYS A 28 -5.48 -12.25 3.62
CA LYS A 28 -6.35 -11.30 2.94
C LYS A 28 -5.59 -10.00 2.80
N LEU A 29 -5.19 -9.70 1.58
CA LEU A 29 -4.64 -8.41 1.22
C LEU A 29 -5.72 -7.33 1.26
N GLU A 30 -5.34 -6.14 1.70
CA GLU A 30 -6.16 -4.93 1.60
C GLU A 30 -5.30 -3.79 1.06
N TYR A 31 -5.83 -3.08 0.08
CA TYR A 31 -5.10 -2.02 -0.61
C TYR A 31 -5.68 -0.65 -0.29
N GLY A 32 -4.81 0.27 0.08
CA GLY A 32 -5.12 1.69 0.18
C GLY A 32 -4.35 2.48 -0.86
N ILE A 33 -5.03 3.08 -1.83
CA ILE A 33 -4.41 3.98 -2.81
C ILE A 33 -4.53 5.41 -2.28
N LEU A 34 -3.39 6.03 -2.02
CA LEU A 34 -3.29 7.38 -1.49
C LEU A 34 -2.73 8.33 -2.56
N ILE A 35 -3.56 9.25 -3.03
CA ILE A 35 -3.28 10.13 -4.17
C ILE A 35 -3.04 11.54 -3.69
N ASP A 36 -1.89 12.07 -4.07
CA ASP A 36 -1.51 13.46 -3.83
C ASP A 36 -2.29 14.37 -4.79
N THR A 37 -3.13 15.25 -4.22
CA THR A 37 -3.92 16.25 -4.94
C THR A 37 -3.46 17.68 -4.65
N THR A 38 -2.25 17.85 -4.11
CA THR A 38 -1.66 19.17 -3.84
C THR A 38 -1.29 19.92 -5.12
N GLY A 39 -1.08 21.23 -4.98
CA GLY A 39 -0.83 22.14 -6.10
C GLY A 39 0.37 21.76 -6.97
N SER A 40 1.41 21.14 -6.39
CA SER A 40 2.60 20.69 -7.11
C SER A 40 2.34 19.56 -8.11
N MET A 41 1.24 18.80 -7.93
CA MET A 41 0.85 17.71 -8.81
C MET A 41 0.14 18.17 -10.09
N ARG A 42 -0.17 19.45 -10.24
CA ARG A 42 -1.04 19.98 -11.33
C ARG A 42 -0.55 19.61 -12.73
N SER A 43 0.73 19.78 -13.01
CA SER A 43 1.31 19.48 -14.34
C SER A 43 1.34 17.96 -14.66
N GLN A 44 1.30 17.13 -13.63
CA GLN A 44 1.42 15.69 -13.72
C GLN A 44 0.10 14.95 -13.45
N PHE A 45 -1.00 15.66 -13.17
CA PHE A 45 -2.23 15.03 -12.70
C PHE A 45 -2.87 14.07 -13.72
N GLY A 46 -2.69 14.33 -15.01
CA GLY A 46 -3.13 13.39 -16.04
C GLY A 46 -2.47 12.02 -15.95
N ILE A 47 -1.16 11.97 -15.66
CA ILE A 47 -0.46 10.71 -15.49
C ILE A 47 -0.81 10.03 -14.16
N VAL A 48 -1.12 10.81 -13.10
CA VAL A 48 -1.60 10.28 -11.82
C VAL A 48 -2.87 9.45 -12.01
N SER A 49 -3.86 9.98 -12.75
CA SER A 49 -5.11 9.27 -13.04
C SER A 49 -4.86 7.95 -13.80
N VAL A 50 -3.99 7.98 -14.81
CA VAL A 50 -3.66 6.77 -15.59
C VAL A 50 -2.95 5.73 -14.73
N LEU A 51 -1.99 6.13 -13.92
CA LEU A 51 -1.27 5.23 -12.99
C LEU A 51 -2.22 4.64 -11.94
N ALA A 52 -3.09 5.46 -11.35
CA ALA A 52 -4.05 5.00 -10.35
C ALA A 52 -5.01 3.95 -10.92
N LYS A 53 -5.54 4.16 -12.12
CA LYS A 53 -6.41 3.17 -12.79
C LYS A 53 -5.66 1.88 -13.14
N ALA A 54 -4.42 1.98 -13.59
CA ALA A 54 -3.60 0.82 -13.89
C ALA A 54 -3.26 -0.01 -12.62
N ILE A 55 -3.06 0.66 -11.48
CA ILE A 55 -2.94 0.00 -10.18
C ILE A 55 -4.24 -0.69 -9.80
N VAL A 56 -5.39 0.00 -9.91
CA VAL A 56 -6.71 -0.59 -9.64
C VAL A 56 -6.91 -1.86 -10.45
N HIS A 57 -6.66 -1.80 -11.75
CA HIS A 57 -6.76 -2.96 -12.64
C HIS A 57 -5.90 -4.13 -12.18
N GLN A 58 -4.72 -3.87 -11.62
CA GLN A 58 -3.80 -4.90 -11.14
C GLN A 58 -4.25 -5.54 -9.82
N VAL A 59 -4.92 -4.80 -8.92
CA VAL A 59 -5.11 -5.24 -7.53
C VAL A 59 -6.57 -5.54 -7.14
N HIS A 60 -7.57 -5.06 -7.88
CA HIS A 60 -8.97 -5.13 -7.45
C HIS A 60 -9.50 -6.57 -7.23
N ASP A 61 -8.99 -7.55 -7.98
CA ASP A 61 -9.37 -8.97 -7.85
C ASP A 61 -8.66 -9.67 -6.67
N HIS A 62 -7.60 -9.05 -6.14
CA HIS A 62 -6.76 -9.65 -5.10
C HIS A 62 -7.13 -9.19 -3.68
N GLY A 63 -7.95 -8.17 -3.55
CA GLY A 63 -8.43 -7.67 -2.26
C GLY A 63 -9.21 -6.37 -2.38
N PRO A 64 -9.92 -5.98 -1.31
CA PRO A 64 -10.65 -4.72 -1.30
C PRO A 64 -9.70 -3.53 -1.43
N VAL A 65 -10.12 -2.55 -2.22
CA VAL A 65 -9.39 -1.32 -2.51
C VAL A 65 -10.11 -0.13 -1.88
N SER A 66 -9.35 0.73 -1.22
CA SER A 66 -9.80 2.04 -0.74
C SER A 66 -9.01 3.14 -1.44
N ILE A 67 -9.65 4.23 -1.85
CA ILE A 67 -9.00 5.39 -2.48
C ILE A 67 -9.19 6.62 -1.60
N PHE A 68 -8.08 7.24 -1.27
CA PHE A 68 -8.03 8.51 -0.55
C PHE A 68 -7.21 9.51 -1.33
N SER A 69 -7.58 10.78 -1.23
CA SER A 69 -6.74 11.88 -1.69
C SER A 69 -6.32 12.74 -0.51
N PHE A 70 -5.19 13.39 -0.63
CA PHE A 70 -4.71 14.28 0.41
C PHE A 70 -4.19 15.61 -0.16
N ASP A 71 -4.49 16.65 0.57
CA ASP A 71 -4.03 18.02 0.42
C ASP A 71 -4.19 18.71 1.79
N SER A 72 -3.84 19.98 1.87
CA SER A 72 -4.05 20.78 3.08
C SER A 72 -4.87 22.02 2.84
N GLU A 73 -5.67 22.07 1.77
CA GLU A 73 -6.52 23.23 1.51
C GLU A 73 -7.55 23.42 2.62
N GLY A 74 -7.67 24.64 3.11
CA GLY A 74 -8.59 24.98 4.22
C GLY A 74 -8.12 24.57 5.62
N VAL A 75 -6.94 23.95 5.75
CA VAL A 75 -6.38 23.57 7.05
C VAL A 75 -5.67 24.75 7.67
N GLY A 76 -6.12 25.18 8.85
CA GLY A 76 -5.49 26.26 9.62
C GLY A 76 -4.07 25.88 10.04
N ARG A 77 -3.22 26.90 10.27
CA ARG A 77 -1.84 26.71 10.71
C ARG A 77 -1.81 25.92 12.02
N GLY A 78 -1.11 24.78 12.05
CA GLY A 78 -1.03 23.92 13.22
C GLY A 78 -2.14 22.86 13.32
N SER A 79 -3.06 22.81 12.37
CA SER A 79 -4.04 21.75 12.25
C SER A 79 -3.54 20.64 11.33
N ARG A 80 -3.87 19.40 11.66
CA ARG A 80 -3.55 18.24 10.84
C ARG A 80 -4.47 18.20 9.62
N ALA A 81 -3.92 18.12 8.42
CA ALA A 81 -4.71 17.81 7.24
C ALA A 81 -5.18 16.35 7.31
N VAL A 82 -6.45 16.14 7.03
CA VAL A 82 -7.06 14.80 7.03
C VAL A 82 -7.33 14.42 5.58
N PRO A 83 -6.77 13.29 5.09
CA PRO A 83 -7.10 12.79 3.77
C PRO A 83 -8.60 12.60 3.58
N THR A 84 -9.06 12.89 2.39
CA THR A 84 -10.47 12.72 2.02
C THR A 84 -10.67 11.29 1.52
N ALA A 85 -11.54 10.54 2.19
CA ALA A 85 -12.01 9.26 1.69
C ALA A 85 -12.84 9.50 0.42
N ARG A 86 -12.42 8.92 -0.70
CA ARG A 86 -13.13 8.98 -1.98
C ARG A 86 -14.01 7.77 -2.16
N ILE A 87 -13.49 6.61 -1.82
CA ILE A 87 -14.22 5.35 -1.72
C ILE A 87 -13.47 4.40 -0.79
N GLU A 88 -14.20 3.54 -0.09
CA GLU A 88 -13.59 2.57 0.83
C GLU A 88 -14.10 1.15 0.54
N ARG A 89 -13.16 0.18 0.56
CA ARG A 89 -13.39 -1.27 0.54
C ARG A 89 -14.33 -1.78 -0.56
N THR A 90 -13.97 -1.56 -1.79
CA THR A 90 -14.65 -2.18 -2.93
C THR A 90 -13.67 -2.93 -3.82
N GLN A 91 -14.18 -3.91 -4.57
CA GLN A 91 -13.49 -4.60 -5.64
C GLN A 91 -14.13 -4.27 -7.01
N ASP A 92 -15.11 -3.37 -7.02
CA ASP A 92 -15.76 -2.90 -8.25
C ASP A 92 -14.80 -1.95 -8.99
N GLU A 93 -14.13 -2.48 -10.03
CA GLU A 93 -13.16 -1.75 -10.83
C GLU A 93 -13.78 -0.52 -11.51
N ASP A 94 -15.00 -0.63 -12.02
CA ASP A 94 -15.68 0.48 -12.68
C ASP A 94 -15.97 1.62 -11.69
N LEU A 95 -16.37 1.28 -10.49
CA LEU A 95 -16.63 2.26 -9.43
C LEU A 95 -15.34 2.94 -8.97
N LEU A 96 -14.25 2.18 -8.82
CA LEU A 96 -12.93 2.70 -8.50
C LEU A 96 -12.43 3.65 -9.60
N ASN A 97 -12.56 3.27 -10.86
CA ASN A 97 -12.14 4.07 -11.99
C ASN A 97 -12.96 5.37 -12.12
N ARG A 98 -14.29 5.32 -11.93
CA ARG A 98 -15.12 6.54 -11.87
C ARG A 98 -14.73 7.47 -10.72
N THR A 99 -14.37 6.89 -9.58
CA THR A 99 -13.88 7.66 -8.44
C THR A 99 -12.59 8.40 -8.77
N ILE A 100 -11.65 7.74 -9.46
CA ILE A 100 -10.38 8.37 -9.91
C ILE A 100 -10.67 9.47 -10.94
N ASP A 101 -11.60 9.27 -11.86
CA ASP A 101 -11.98 10.28 -12.84
C ASP A 101 -12.59 11.54 -12.23
N GLY A 102 -13.20 11.42 -11.07
CA GLY A 102 -13.72 12.55 -10.30
C GLY A 102 -12.68 13.34 -9.49
N LEU A 103 -11.42 12.90 -9.47
CA LEU A 103 -10.37 13.60 -8.74
C LEU A 103 -9.86 14.83 -9.50
N TYR A 104 -9.47 15.85 -8.75
CA TYR A 104 -8.84 17.05 -9.29
C TYR A 104 -7.83 17.61 -8.29
N VAL A 105 -6.91 18.43 -8.78
CA VAL A 105 -5.93 19.12 -7.93
C VAL A 105 -6.64 20.19 -7.11
N GLN A 106 -6.60 20.03 -5.80
CA GLN A 106 -7.26 20.95 -4.86
C GLN A 106 -6.34 22.10 -4.47
N GLY A 107 -5.06 21.86 -4.25
CA GLY A 107 -4.09 22.88 -3.85
C GLY A 107 -3.47 22.59 -2.47
N GLY A 108 -3.17 23.65 -1.72
CA GLY A 108 -2.63 23.53 -0.37
C GLY A 108 -1.18 23.04 -0.30
N GLN A 109 -0.74 22.75 0.92
CA GLN A 109 0.59 22.22 1.20
C GLN A 109 0.53 20.69 1.40
N THR A 110 1.67 20.04 1.24
CA THR A 110 1.74 18.59 1.34
C THR A 110 1.97 18.15 2.78
N THR A 111 1.11 17.25 3.26
CA THR A 111 1.16 16.60 4.58
C THR A 111 1.29 15.09 4.41
N LEU A 112 2.32 14.67 3.70
CA LEU A 112 2.48 13.28 3.24
C LEU A 112 2.53 12.27 4.40
N LEU A 113 3.34 12.52 5.42
CA LEU A 113 3.48 11.60 6.55
C LEU A 113 2.19 11.50 7.37
N ASP A 114 1.50 12.62 7.60
CA ASP A 114 0.20 12.63 8.29
C ASP A 114 -0.86 11.87 7.48
N ALA A 115 -0.83 11.99 6.14
CA ALA A 115 -1.76 11.29 5.26
C ALA A 115 -1.54 9.77 5.29
N ILE A 116 -0.29 9.32 5.33
CA ILE A 116 0.03 7.89 5.44
C ILE A 116 -0.42 7.35 6.80
N GLU A 117 -0.16 8.06 7.90
CA GLU A 117 -0.63 7.66 9.23
C GLU A 117 -2.16 7.57 9.30
N PHE A 118 -2.86 8.49 8.65
CA PHE A 118 -4.32 8.45 8.58
C PHE A 118 -4.80 7.21 7.81
N MET A 119 -4.20 6.92 6.64
CA MET A 119 -4.54 5.74 5.85
C MET A 119 -4.28 4.45 6.64
N ASP A 120 -3.15 4.33 7.31
CA ASP A 120 -2.84 3.21 8.19
C ASP A 120 -3.96 2.98 9.22
N LYS A 121 -4.37 4.02 9.93
CA LYS A 121 -5.47 3.94 10.90
C LYS A 121 -6.79 3.48 10.27
N ARG A 122 -7.08 3.94 9.05
CA ARG A 122 -8.31 3.56 8.32
C ARG A 122 -8.28 2.08 7.91
N LEU A 123 -7.18 1.60 7.36
CA LEU A 123 -7.02 0.19 6.98
C LEU A 123 -7.09 -0.73 8.21
N ARG A 124 -6.49 -0.34 9.33
CA ARG A 124 -6.55 -1.13 10.57
C ARG A 124 -7.92 -1.17 11.22
N ALA A 125 -8.71 -0.12 11.10
CA ALA A 125 -10.07 -0.10 11.62
C ALA A 125 -11.00 -1.12 10.94
N GLN A 126 -10.54 -1.72 9.85
CA GLN A 126 -11.28 -2.70 9.06
C GLN A 126 -10.93 -4.12 9.51
N ALA A 127 -11.95 -4.92 9.80
CA ALA A 127 -11.75 -6.30 10.22
C ALA A 127 -11.39 -7.21 9.02
N GLY A 128 -10.50 -8.16 9.21
CA GLY A 128 -10.30 -9.30 8.33
C GLY A 128 -9.11 -9.27 7.39
N ALA A 129 -8.36 -8.15 7.26
CA ALA A 129 -7.11 -8.13 6.53
C ALA A 129 -5.93 -8.46 7.47
N THR A 130 -5.01 -9.30 7.01
CA THR A 130 -3.76 -9.61 7.72
C THR A 130 -2.60 -8.78 7.20
N ASP A 131 -2.56 -8.54 5.89
CA ASP A 131 -1.54 -7.75 5.24
C ASP A 131 -2.18 -6.54 4.55
N ARG A 132 -1.65 -5.38 4.82
CA ARG A 132 -2.14 -4.10 4.33
C ARG A 132 -1.10 -3.41 3.50
N ILE A 133 -1.53 -2.89 2.37
CA ILE A 133 -0.65 -2.26 1.39
C ILE A 133 -1.12 -0.84 1.14
N ILE A 134 -0.26 0.13 1.41
CA ILE A 134 -0.48 1.52 1.03
C ILE A 134 0.30 1.78 -0.25
N ILE A 135 -0.39 2.25 -1.28
CA ILE A 135 0.19 2.62 -2.57
C ILE A 135 0.08 4.12 -2.74
N LEU A 136 1.23 4.78 -2.76
CA LEU A 136 1.33 6.24 -2.88
C LEU A 136 1.54 6.65 -4.34
N ILE A 137 0.84 7.71 -4.77
CA ILE A 137 1.17 8.44 -6.01
C ILE A 137 1.37 9.90 -5.61
N THR A 138 2.63 10.37 -5.61
CA THR A 138 3.02 11.68 -5.05
C THR A 138 4.33 12.16 -5.66
N ASP A 139 4.63 13.46 -5.55
CA ASP A 139 5.97 13.99 -5.82
C ASP A 139 6.93 13.79 -4.62
N GLY A 140 6.42 13.36 -3.47
CA GLY A 140 7.20 13.07 -2.28
C GLY A 140 7.64 14.30 -1.49
N GLU A 141 7.16 15.52 -1.81
CA GLU A 141 7.35 16.63 -0.90
C GLU A 141 6.54 16.39 0.38
N ASP A 142 7.15 16.68 1.51
CA ASP A 142 6.48 16.77 2.80
C ASP A 142 6.85 18.11 3.44
N ARG A 143 5.88 19.00 3.61
CA ARG A 143 6.15 20.38 4.01
C ARG A 143 5.71 20.72 5.42
N VAL A 144 4.60 20.13 5.84
CA VAL A 144 3.93 20.57 7.07
C VAL A 144 3.38 19.41 7.90
N SER A 145 3.79 18.15 7.66
CA SER A 145 3.40 17.05 8.51
C SER A 145 3.83 17.25 9.95
N THR A 146 2.99 16.83 10.86
CA THR A 146 3.29 16.78 12.30
C THR A 146 3.92 15.45 12.71
N GLU A 147 3.64 14.39 11.95
CA GLU A 147 4.19 13.05 12.15
C GLU A 147 5.67 13.03 11.75
N LYS A 148 6.48 12.26 12.49
CA LYS A 148 7.90 12.06 12.19
C LYS A 148 8.09 10.75 11.44
N GLN A 149 8.92 10.76 10.41
CA GLN A 149 9.17 9.57 9.58
C GLN A 149 9.53 8.33 10.40
N ALA A 150 10.44 8.44 11.39
CA ALA A 150 10.88 7.29 12.19
C ALA A 150 9.75 6.70 13.04
N ASP A 151 8.86 7.55 13.58
CA ASP A 151 7.71 7.11 14.37
C ASP A 151 6.67 6.45 13.49
N LEU A 152 6.41 7.03 12.30
CA LEU A 152 5.51 6.47 11.30
C LEU A 152 5.97 5.08 10.84
N VAL A 153 7.24 4.94 10.46
CA VAL A 153 7.81 3.65 10.02
C VAL A 153 7.64 2.58 11.11
N ARG A 154 7.91 2.93 12.37
CA ARG A 154 7.69 1.99 13.49
C ARG A 154 6.23 1.54 13.56
N LYS A 155 5.27 2.49 13.54
CA LYS A 155 3.82 2.19 13.54
C LYS A 155 3.44 1.25 12.39
N LEU A 156 3.83 1.59 11.16
CA LEU A 156 3.50 0.80 9.97
C LEU A 156 4.02 -0.64 10.07
N LYS A 157 5.24 -0.83 10.60
CA LYS A 157 5.81 -2.17 10.82
C LYS A 157 5.06 -2.94 11.91
N ASP A 158 4.73 -2.29 13.01
CA ASP A 158 3.96 -2.91 14.10
C ASP A 158 2.56 -3.31 13.63
N ASP A 159 2.02 -2.60 12.65
CA ASP A 159 0.69 -2.78 12.08
C ASP A 159 0.65 -3.69 10.83
N ASN A 160 1.78 -4.28 10.43
CA ASN A 160 1.94 -5.09 9.20
C ASN A 160 1.47 -4.34 7.94
N VAL A 161 1.89 -3.09 7.80
CA VAL A 161 1.59 -2.25 6.65
C VAL A 161 2.84 -2.04 5.81
N SER A 162 2.80 -2.45 4.55
CA SER A 162 3.84 -2.18 3.55
C SER A 162 3.47 -0.98 2.69
N VAL A 163 4.45 -0.08 2.48
CA VAL A 163 4.26 1.10 1.65
C VAL A 163 4.96 0.94 0.31
N TYR A 164 4.20 1.07 -0.77
CA TYR A 164 4.69 1.16 -2.13
C TYR A 164 4.49 2.58 -2.65
N ALA A 165 5.36 3.06 -3.52
CA ALA A 165 5.25 4.43 -3.99
C ALA A 165 5.62 4.59 -5.48
N ILE A 166 4.89 5.44 -6.17
CA ILE A 166 5.29 6.01 -7.46
C ILE A 166 5.65 7.47 -7.19
N GLY A 167 6.95 7.76 -7.25
CA GLY A 167 7.50 9.08 -6.98
C GLY A 167 7.62 9.93 -8.24
N LEU A 168 6.70 10.85 -8.45
CA LEU A 168 6.66 11.76 -9.61
C LEU A 168 7.53 13.00 -9.35
N VAL A 169 8.81 12.80 -9.06
CA VAL A 169 9.75 13.81 -8.57
C VAL A 169 10.35 14.71 -9.68
N ARG A 170 9.94 14.52 -10.93
CA ARG A 170 10.56 15.21 -12.08
C ARG A 170 10.46 16.72 -12.02
N GLU A 171 9.31 17.23 -11.60
CA GLU A 171 9.04 18.67 -11.53
C GLU A 171 9.69 19.34 -10.29
N LEU A 172 10.23 18.55 -9.38
CA LEU A 172 10.93 19.07 -8.22
C LEU A 172 12.36 19.49 -8.59
N GLU A 173 12.80 20.63 -8.06
CA GLU A 173 14.11 21.19 -8.32
C GLU A 173 15.07 21.03 -7.13
N GLY A 174 16.36 20.91 -7.45
CA GLY A 174 17.47 20.97 -6.51
C GLY A 174 17.31 20.06 -5.29
N GLY A 175 17.47 20.63 -4.12
CA GLY A 175 17.43 19.89 -2.85
C GLY A 175 16.08 19.29 -2.51
N LYS A 176 14.97 19.78 -3.07
CA LYS A 176 13.63 19.23 -2.86
C LYS A 176 13.51 17.84 -3.47
N ARG A 177 13.96 17.68 -4.72
CA ARG A 177 13.99 16.37 -5.40
C ARG A 177 14.78 15.34 -4.60
N SER A 178 15.99 15.70 -4.17
CA SER A 178 16.84 14.80 -3.38
C SER A 178 16.20 14.40 -2.05
N LYS A 179 15.52 15.32 -1.37
CA LYS A 179 14.80 15.03 -0.13
C LYS A 179 13.62 14.09 -0.37
N ALA A 180 12.81 14.34 -1.40
CA ALA A 180 11.67 13.50 -1.77
C ALA A 180 12.10 12.08 -2.12
N ILE A 181 13.15 11.92 -2.95
CA ILE A 181 13.72 10.61 -3.29
C ILE A 181 14.19 9.88 -2.02
N LYS A 182 14.93 10.56 -1.13
CA LYS A 182 15.40 9.97 0.12
C LYS A 182 14.24 9.54 1.02
N LEU A 183 13.24 10.40 1.19
CA LEU A 183 12.06 10.12 2.01
C LEU A 183 11.31 8.88 1.50
N LEU A 184 10.92 8.88 0.23
CA LEU A 184 10.16 7.77 -0.36
C LEU A 184 10.96 6.47 -0.36
N THR A 185 12.27 6.52 -0.67
CA THR A 185 13.13 5.34 -0.66
C THR A 185 13.26 4.74 0.73
N SER A 186 13.50 5.57 1.76
CA SER A 186 13.61 5.09 3.13
C SER A 186 12.28 4.52 3.62
N LEU A 187 11.19 5.26 3.44
CA LEU A 187 9.85 4.85 3.87
C LEU A 187 9.44 3.48 3.29
N THR A 188 9.55 3.32 1.98
CA THR A 188 9.15 2.07 1.31
C THR A 188 10.06 0.91 1.69
N LYS A 189 11.39 1.12 1.69
CA LYS A 189 12.35 0.08 2.06
C LYS A 189 12.16 -0.41 3.49
N GLU A 190 11.95 0.50 4.44
CA GLU A 190 11.84 0.17 5.85
C GLU A 190 10.52 -0.53 6.20
N THR A 191 9.47 -0.34 5.40
CA THR A 191 8.17 -1.01 5.54
C THR A 191 8.01 -2.26 4.67
N GLY A 192 9.07 -2.68 3.96
CA GLY A 192 9.06 -3.89 3.14
C GLY A 192 8.45 -3.72 1.74
N GLY A 193 8.11 -2.50 1.34
CA GLY A 193 7.63 -2.20 0.00
C GLY A 193 8.72 -1.69 -0.95
N ARG A 194 8.28 -0.96 -1.98
CA ARG A 194 9.16 -0.48 -3.05
C ARG A 194 8.75 0.90 -3.56
N VAL A 195 9.69 1.66 -4.09
CA VAL A 195 9.42 2.91 -4.81
C VAL A 195 9.94 2.83 -6.23
N VAL A 196 9.16 3.38 -7.16
CA VAL A 196 9.54 3.59 -8.56
C VAL A 196 9.54 5.09 -8.85
N PHE A 197 10.59 5.56 -9.49
CA PHE A 197 10.69 6.94 -9.99
C PHE A 197 10.67 6.91 -11.52
N PRO A 198 9.50 7.16 -12.14
CA PRO A 198 9.40 7.14 -13.60
C PRO A 198 10.35 8.13 -14.25
N LYS A 199 11.03 7.71 -15.32
CA LYS A 199 12.03 8.49 -16.05
C LYS A 199 11.50 8.91 -17.42
N GLY A 200 12.03 10.03 -17.93
CA GLY A 200 11.69 10.54 -19.27
C GLY A 200 10.36 11.31 -19.34
N ASP A 201 10.03 11.79 -20.53
CA ASP A 201 8.84 12.60 -20.77
C ASP A 201 7.58 11.76 -20.94
N ARG A 202 7.74 10.48 -21.27
CA ARG A 202 6.66 9.49 -21.34
C ARG A 202 6.83 8.48 -20.22
N VAL A 203 5.79 8.33 -19.44
CA VAL A 203 5.72 7.30 -18.41
C VAL A 203 5.20 6.01 -19.04
N GLU A 204 6.05 5.00 -19.11
CA GLU A 204 5.68 3.67 -19.57
C GLU A 204 4.97 2.92 -18.44
N ILE A 205 3.64 2.93 -18.43
CA ILE A 205 2.81 2.44 -17.34
C ILE A 205 3.15 0.98 -16.97
N GLN A 206 3.25 0.10 -17.96
CA GLN A 206 3.54 -1.32 -17.72
C GLN A 206 4.93 -1.54 -17.09
N ALA A 207 5.91 -0.75 -17.50
CA ALA A 207 7.24 -0.80 -16.89
C ALA A 207 7.21 -0.34 -15.43
N VAL A 208 6.46 0.73 -15.12
CA VAL A 208 6.29 1.23 -13.75
C VAL A 208 5.61 0.18 -12.86
N LEU A 209 4.53 -0.45 -13.31
CA LEU A 209 3.83 -1.48 -12.55
C LEU A 209 4.68 -2.73 -12.35
N SER A 210 5.41 -3.16 -13.38
CA SER A 210 6.33 -4.30 -13.29
C SER A 210 7.46 -4.04 -12.30
N GLU A 211 8.05 -2.83 -12.31
CA GLU A 211 9.10 -2.45 -11.38
C GLU A 211 8.55 -2.28 -9.96
N LEU A 212 7.35 -1.74 -9.79
CA LEU A 212 6.68 -1.58 -8.50
C LEU A 212 6.43 -2.94 -7.84
N SER A 213 6.10 -3.97 -8.62
CA SER A 213 5.97 -5.36 -8.18
C SER A 213 5.09 -5.51 -6.96
N LEU A 214 3.84 -5.04 -7.08
CA LEU A 214 2.85 -5.13 -5.99
C LEU A 214 2.60 -6.60 -5.63
N PRO A 215 2.41 -6.91 -4.33
CA PRO A 215 1.98 -8.23 -3.92
C PRO A 215 0.55 -8.46 -4.39
N ILE A 216 0.36 -9.49 -5.19
CA ILE A 216 -0.91 -10.02 -5.67
C ILE A 216 -0.91 -11.51 -5.40
N GLN A 217 -1.99 -12.05 -4.84
CA GLN A 217 -2.14 -13.47 -4.50
C GLN A 217 -3.17 -14.13 -5.38
#